data_862d2193df73ebc07e4463825a8f9ad8
#
_entry.id   862d2193df73ebc07e4463825a8f9ad8
#
_cell.length_a   1.000
_cell.length_b   1.000
_cell.length_c   1.000
_cell.angle_alpha   90.00
_cell.angle_beta   90.00
_cell.angle_gamma   90.00
#
_symmetry.space_group_name_H-M   'P 1'
#
loop_
_entity.id
_entity.type
_entity.pdbx_description
1 polymer ?
#
loop_
_entity_poly.entity_id
_entity_poly.type
_entity_poly.pdbx_seq_one_letter_code
_entity_poly.pdbx_strand_id
1 'polypeptide(L)'
;MFGLGPATKIYIAIEGVDMRKGFDGLYGLVRDRLGEDPLSGHLFLFTNRGRSRLKALVWDGSGLWVCAKRLERGRFRWPAAQDGRCITMRPEELAMLVNGLDVAEARPRKNWLRRLPAA
;
A
#
# COMPACT_ATOMS: atom_id res chain seq x y z
N MET A 1 4.99 5.53 11.21
CA MET A 1 4.15 6.39 10.36
C MET A 1 2.77 6.55 10.98
N PHE A 2 1.87 5.64 10.79
CA PHE A 2 0.58 5.66 11.48
C PHE A 2 0.67 4.77 12.71
N GLY A 3 -0.09 5.07 13.75
CA GLY A 3 -0.16 4.21 14.92
C GLY A 3 -1.01 2.98 14.62
N LEU A 4 -0.47 2.05 13.84
CA LEU A 4 -1.19 0.83 13.50
C LEU A 4 -1.24 -0.07 14.72
N GLY A 5 -2.43 -0.26 15.27
CA GLY A 5 -2.65 -1.16 16.38
C GLY A 5 -2.75 -2.61 15.94
N PRO A 6 -2.75 -3.54 16.89
CA PRO A 6 -2.85 -4.97 16.55
C PRO A 6 -4.17 -5.35 15.88
N ALA A 7 -5.22 -4.55 16.07
CA ALA A 7 -6.50 -4.77 15.44
C ALA A 7 -6.62 -4.12 14.06
N THR A 8 -5.62 -3.34 13.64
CA THR A 8 -5.64 -2.67 12.35
C THR A 8 -5.35 -3.67 11.26
N LYS A 9 -6.24 -3.76 10.29
CA LYS A 9 -6.03 -4.59 9.11
C LYS A 9 -5.40 -3.76 8.02
N ILE A 10 -4.63 -4.42 7.17
CA ILE A 10 -3.99 -3.82 6.01
C ILE A 10 -4.54 -4.51 4.79
N TYR A 11 -5.28 -3.76 3.98
CA TYR A 11 -5.88 -4.26 2.75
C TYR A 11 -5.07 -3.80 1.55
N ILE A 12 -4.83 -4.73 0.64
CA ILE A 12 -4.08 -4.46 -0.60
C ILE A 12 -5.03 -4.62 -1.77
N ALA A 13 -5.23 -3.54 -2.53
CA ALA A 13 -5.98 -3.61 -3.77
C ALA A 13 -5.12 -4.32 -4.81
N ILE A 14 -5.64 -5.41 -5.38
CA ILE A 14 -4.87 -6.27 -6.29
C ILE A 14 -4.60 -5.56 -7.61
N GLU A 15 -5.63 -4.93 -8.19
CA GLU A 15 -5.52 -4.31 -9.49
C GLU A 15 -4.86 -2.94 -9.42
N GLY A 16 -4.13 -2.58 -10.47
CA GLY A 16 -3.57 -1.24 -10.59
C GLY A 16 -4.65 -0.19 -10.71
N VAL A 17 -4.43 0.98 -10.14
CA VAL A 17 -5.36 2.10 -10.18
C VAL A 17 -4.67 3.33 -10.73
N ASP A 18 -5.47 4.32 -11.12
CA ASP A 18 -4.96 5.60 -11.58
C ASP A 18 -4.41 6.39 -10.40
N MET A 19 -3.12 6.68 -10.44
CA MET A 19 -2.43 7.39 -9.35
C MET A 19 -2.79 8.86 -9.27
N ARG A 20 -3.60 9.38 -10.18
CA ARG A 20 -4.14 10.73 -10.05
C ARG A 20 -5.26 10.81 -9.02
N LYS A 21 -5.81 9.67 -8.61
CA LYS A 21 -6.86 9.64 -7.60
C LYS A 21 -6.33 10.11 -6.26
N GLY A 22 -7.05 11.03 -5.65
CA GLY A 22 -6.76 11.55 -4.31
C GLY A 22 -7.75 10.99 -3.29
N PHE A 23 -8.08 11.81 -2.30
CA PHE A 23 -8.94 11.39 -1.19
C PHE A 23 -10.26 10.78 -1.66
N ASP A 24 -11.01 11.54 -2.45
CA ASP A 24 -12.34 11.10 -2.87
C ASP A 24 -12.30 9.90 -3.81
N GLY A 25 -11.35 9.89 -4.73
CA GLY A 25 -11.20 8.78 -5.66
C GLY A 25 -10.83 7.47 -4.97
N LEU A 26 -9.90 7.53 -4.04
CA LEU A 26 -9.48 6.35 -3.28
C LEU A 26 -10.58 5.91 -2.30
N TYR A 27 -11.25 6.88 -1.67
CA TYR A 27 -12.41 6.60 -0.82
C TYR A 27 -13.46 5.80 -1.59
N GLY A 28 -13.79 6.26 -2.80
CA GLY A 28 -14.75 5.56 -3.66
C GLY A 28 -14.30 4.17 -4.04
N LEU A 29 -13.01 3.97 -4.31
CA LEU A 29 -12.49 2.65 -4.62
C LEU A 29 -12.65 1.68 -3.45
N VAL A 30 -12.34 2.13 -2.23
CA VAL A 30 -12.50 1.29 -1.04
C VAL A 30 -13.95 0.87 -0.87
N ARG A 31 -14.86 1.82 -0.95
CA ARG A 31 -16.29 1.57 -0.75
C ARG A 31 -16.88 0.72 -1.87
N ASP A 32 -16.63 1.10 -3.12
CA ASP A 32 -17.36 0.55 -4.26
C ASP A 32 -16.67 -0.67 -4.89
N ARG A 33 -15.33 -0.70 -4.88
CA ARG A 33 -14.57 -1.77 -5.52
C ARG A 33 -14.09 -2.82 -4.52
N LEU A 34 -13.63 -2.41 -3.36
CA LEU A 34 -13.15 -3.34 -2.35
C LEU A 34 -14.25 -3.80 -1.41
N GLY A 35 -15.37 -3.07 -1.37
CA GLY A 35 -16.48 -3.43 -0.49
C GLY A 35 -16.17 -3.26 0.98
N GLU A 36 -15.27 -2.33 1.32
CA GLU A 36 -14.83 -2.08 2.67
C GLU A 36 -15.23 -0.68 3.11
N ASP A 37 -15.16 -0.43 4.40
CA ASP A 37 -15.47 0.89 4.95
C ASP A 37 -14.21 1.76 4.97
N PRO A 38 -14.16 2.83 4.16
CA PRO A 38 -12.99 3.70 4.17
C PRO A 38 -12.77 4.45 5.48
N LEU A 39 -13.77 4.53 6.35
CA LEU A 39 -13.66 5.18 7.66
C LEU A 39 -13.44 4.18 8.79
N SER A 40 -13.03 2.97 8.45
CA SER A 40 -12.82 1.89 9.44
C SER A 40 -11.57 2.07 10.30
N GLY A 41 -10.64 2.91 9.88
CA GLY A 41 -9.34 3.01 10.51
C GLY A 41 -8.33 1.99 10.01
N HIS A 42 -8.76 1.09 9.13
CA HIS A 42 -7.84 0.16 8.48
C HIS A 42 -7.06 0.85 7.39
N LEU A 43 -5.91 0.29 7.03
CA LEU A 43 -5.05 0.83 6.00
C LEU A 43 -5.38 0.19 4.65
N PHE A 44 -5.50 1.02 3.63
CA PHE A 44 -5.78 0.56 2.27
C PHE A 44 -4.65 0.98 1.35
N LEU A 45 -4.05 0.02 0.65
CA LEU A 45 -2.92 0.25 -0.24
C LEU A 45 -3.31 0.03 -1.70
N PHE A 46 -2.82 0.93 -2.54
CA PHE A 46 -3.08 0.93 -3.97
C PHE A 46 -1.77 1.10 -4.73
N THR A 47 -1.68 0.53 -5.90
CA THR A 47 -0.53 0.70 -6.78
C THR A 47 -0.98 1.04 -8.19
N ASN A 48 -0.08 1.61 -8.99
CA ASN A 48 -0.33 1.79 -10.41
C ASN A 48 -0.07 0.47 -11.16
N ARG A 49 -0.42 0.45 -12.43
CA ARG A 49 -0.22 -0.75 -13.25
C ARG A 49 1.26 -1.17 -13.30
N GLY A 50 2.16 -0.20 -13.37
CA GLY A 50 3.60 -0.47 -13.42
C GLY A 50 4.21 -0.84 -12.08
N ARG A 51 3.46 -0.72 -10.99
CA ARG A 51 3.90 -1.05 -9.62
C ARG A 51 5.11 -0.26 -9.17
N SER A 52 5.25 0.95 -9.67
CA SER A 52 6.33 1.86 -9.30
C SER A 52 5.86 2.93 -8.32
N ARG A 53 4.55 3.09 -8.16
CA ARG A 53 3.96 4.07 -7.25
C ARG A 53 2.96 3.38 -6.34
N LEU A 54 2.88 3.87 -5.11
CA LEU A 54 2.00 3.33 -4.09
C LEU A 54 1.29 4.49 -3.42
N LYS A 55 -0.01 4.32 -3.16
CA LYS A 55 -0.75 5.23 -2.30
C LYS A 55 -1.42 4.46 -1.19
N ALA A 56 -1.45 5.07 -0.02
CA ALA A 56 -2.09 4.51 1.16
C ALA A 56 -3.17 5.47 1.64
N LEU A 57 -4.33 4.93 1.96
CA LEU A 57 -5.46 5.68 2.51
C LEU A 57 -5.78 5.15 3.90
N VAL A 58 -5.91 6.05 4.88
CA VAL A 58 -6.28 5.67 6.23
C VAL A 58 -7.07 6.78 6.90
N TRP A 59 -8.12 6.40 7.64
CA TRP A 59 -8.91 7.30 8.49
C TRP A 59 -8.35 7.25 9.91
N ASP A 60 -8.05 8.40 10.48
CA ASP A 60 -7.43 8.49 11.80
C ASP A 60 -8.41 8.89 12.93
N GLY A 61 -9.69 8.96 12.62
CA GLY A 61 -10.71 9.39 13.55
C GLY A 61 -11.16 10.82 13.35
N SER A 62 -10.37 11.65 12.70
CA SER A 62 -10.72 13.06 12.43
C SER A 62 -10.58 13.42 10.96
N GLY A 63 -9.84 12.64 10.20
CA GLY A 63 -9.61 12.94 8.79
C GLY A 63 -8.99 11.78 8.06
N LEU A 64 -8.94 11.91 6.75
CA LEU A 64 -8.31 10.92 5.87
C LEU A 64 -6.88 11.33 5.58
N TRP A 65 -5.99 10.36 5.63
CA TRP A 65 -4.61 10.51 5.18
C TRP A 65 -4.44 9.79 3.85
N VAL A 66 -3.77 10.45 2.92
CA VAL A 66 -3.27 9.81 1.71
C VAL A 66 -1.76 9.99 1.71
N CYS A 67 -1.04 8.89 1.74
CA CYS A 67 0.41 8.89 1.64
C CYS A 67 0.79 8.29 0.30
N ALA A 68 1.83 8.82 -0.32
CA ALA A 68 2.27 8.36 -1.62
C ALA A 68 3.77 8.11 -1.60
N LYS A 69 4.18 7.07 -2.32
CA LYS A 69 5.59 6.75 -2.50
C LYS A 69 5.82 6.35 -3.96
N ARG A 70 6.92 6.84 -4.53
CA ARG A 70 7.38 6.45 -5.85
C ARG A 70 8.76 5.81 -5.68
N LEU A 71 8.91 4.60 -6.19
CA LEU A 71 10.22 3.98 -6.22
C LEU A 71 11.07 4.63 -7.32
N GLU A 72 12.30 4.96 -6.99
CA GLU A 72 13.23 5.52 -7.97
C GLU A 72 13.74 4.43 -8.91
N ARG A 73 13.76 3.18 -8.45
CA ARG A 73 14.15 2.03 -9.26
C ARG A 73 13.32 0.83 -8.89
N GLY A 74 13.05 -0.02 -9.88
CA GLY A 74 12.35 -1.27 -9.69
C GLY A 74 10.87 -1.09 -9.45
N ARG A 75 10.27 -2.12 -8.91
CA ARG A 75 8.83 -2.19 -8.67
C ARG A 75 8.56 -2.70 -7.27
N PHE A 76 7.41 -2.31 -6.73
CA PHE A 76 6.89 -2.97 -5.54
C PHE A 76 6.56 -4.42 -5.88
N ARG A 77 6.87 -5.32 -4.96
CA ARG A 77 6.50 -6.73 -5.11
C ARG A 77 5.05 -6.92 -4.68
N TRP A 78 4.17 -6.54 -5.57
CA TRP A 78 2.74 -6.57 -5.30
C TRP A 78 2.24 -8.00 -5.31
N PRO A 79 1.41 -8.39 -4.31
CA PRO A 79 0.88 -9.74 -4.27
C PRO A 79 0.05 -10.06 -5.50
N ALA A 80 0.14 -11.29 -5.97
CA ALA A 80 -0.67 -11.76 -7.09
C ALA A 80 -2.08 -12.07 -6.61
N ALA A 81 -3.06 -11.74 -7.45
CA ALA A 81 -4.45 -12.08 -7.17
C ALA A 81 -4.65 -13.58 -7.28
N GLN A 82 -5.31 -14.16 -6.28
CA GLN A 82 -5.82 -15.51 -6.41
C GLN A 82 -7.33 -15.46 -6.55
N ASP A 83 -8.00 -14.84 -5.59
CA ASP A 83 -9.42 -14.61 -5.63
C ASP A 83 -9.73 -13.25 -5.00
N GLY A 84 -10.76 -12.58 -5.52
CA GLY A 84 -11.23 -11.34 -4.95
C GLY A 84 -10.48 -10.12 -5.43
N ARG A 85 -10.81 -8.97 -4.85
CA ARG A 85 -10.34 -7.65 -5.28
C ARG A 85 -9.26 -7.08 -4.37
N CYS A 86 -9.14 -7.66 -3.19
CA CYS A 86 -8.11 -7.26 -2.24
C CYS A 86 -7.73 -8.45 -1.37
N ILE A 87 -6.56 -8.34 -0.78
CA ILE A 87 -6.10 -9.30 0.23
C ILE A 87 -5.65 -8.52 1.46
N THR A 88 -5.55 -9.24 2.58
CA THR A 88 -5.00 -8.65 3.80
C THR A 88 -3.53 -9.00 3.94
N MET A 89 -2.82 -8.17 4.69
CA MET A 89 -1.39 -8.29 4.86
C MET A 89 -1.05 -8.02 6.33
N ARG A 90 0.01 -8.65 6.82
CA ARG A 90 0.51 -8.40 8.16
C ARG A 90 1.38 -7.15 8.19
N PRO A 91 1.49 -6.45 9.34
CA PRO A 91 2.32 -5.25 9.44
C PRO A 91 3.78 -5.45 9.01
N GLU A 92 4.37 -6.59 9.32
CA GLU A 92 5.75 -6.87 8.93
C GLU A 92 5.90 -7.06 7.42
N GLU A 93 4.88 -7.59 6.77
CA GLU A 93 4.87 -7.71 5.32
C GLU A 93 4.71 -6.33 4.66
N LEU A 94 3.92 -5.46 5.28
CA LEU A 94 3.78 -4.08 4.82
C LEU A 94 5.12 -3.37 4.81
N ALA A 95 5.88 -3.50 5.88
CA ALA A 95 7.18 -2.84 5.98
C ALA A 95 8.11 -3.28 4.85
N MET A 96 8.13 -4.57 4.55
CA MET A 96 8.93 -5.10 3.45
C MET A 96 8.47 -4.57 2.10
N LEU A 97 7.16 -4.59 1.87
CA LEU A 97 6.59 -4.13 0.61
C LEU A 97 6.90 -2.65 0.37
N VAL A 98 6.68 -1.81 1.36
CA VAL A 98 6.87 -0.36 1.25
C VAL A 98 8.34 -0.01 1.01
N ASN A 99 9.25 -0.80 1.56
CA ASN A 99 10.68 -0.58 1.41
C ASN A 99 11.28 -1.26 0.19
N GLY A 100 10.46 -1.84 -0.67
CA GLY A 100 10.93 -2.49 -1.87
C GLY A 100 11.58 -3.84 -1.63
N LEU A 101 11.26 -4.49 -0.51
CA LEU A 101 11.72 -5.83 -0.23
C LEU A 101 10.83 -6.86 -0.88
N ASP A 102 11.41 -7.98 -1.26
CA ASP A 102 10.64 -9.12 -1.71
C ASP A 102 10.07 -9.83 -0.48
N VAL A 103 8.75 -9.82 -0.35
CA VAL A 103 8.09 -10.42 0.80
C VAL A 103 8.43 -11.91 0.93
N ALA A 104 8.52 -12.62 -0.21
CA ALA A 104 8.83 -14.05 -0.21
C ALA A 104 10.28 -14.34 0.17
N GLU A 105 11.20 -13.49 -0.26
CA GLU A 105 12.64 -13.68 -0.04
C GLU A 105 13.19 -12.82 1.06
N ALA A 106 12.43 -11.81 1.50
CA ALA A 106 12.85 -10.85 2.52
C ALA A 106 14.17 -10.17 2.18
N ARG A 107 14.39 -9.88 0.90
CA ARG A 107 15.62 -9.24 0.43
C ARG A 107 15.33 -7.86 -0.18
N PRO A 108 16.16 -6.86 0.15
CA PRO A 108 16.01 -5.55 -0.48
C PRO A 108 16.51 -5.58 -1.93
N ARG A 109 16.02 -4.63 -2.71
CA ARG A 109 16.50 -4.43 -4.07
C ARG A 109 17.85 -3.74 -4.00
N LYS A 110 18.89 -4.40 -4.52
CA LYS A 110 20.28 -3.95 -4.38
C LYS A 110 20.52 -2.49 -4.78
N ASN A 111 20.09 -2.13 -5.97
CA ASN A 111 20.40 -0.80 -6.49
C ASN A 111 19.70 0.30 -5.71
N TRP A 112 18.52 0.00 -5.20
CA TRP A 112 17.76 0.96 -4.44
C TRP A 112 18.42 1.26 -3.10
N LEU A 113 18.87 0.23 -2.40
CA LEU A 113 19.51 0.38 -1.11
C LEU A 113 20.81 1.17 -1.19
N ARG A 114 21.58 0.99 -2.26
CA ARG A 114 22.84 1.69 -2.43
C ARG A 114 22.67 3.19 -2.63
N ARG A 115 21.48 3.62 -2.98
CA ARG A 115 21.20 5.03 -3.22
C ARG A 115 20.74 5.75 -1.99
N LEU A 116 20.42 5.03 -0.92
CA LEU A 116 20.00 5.66 0.32
C LEU A 116 21.20 6.30 1.00
N PRO A 117 21.05 7.52 1.51
CA PRO A 117 22.13 8.12 2.30
C PRO A 117 22.36 7.29 3.55
N ALA A 118 23.62 7.27 3.99
CA ALA A 118 23.93 6.68 5.27
C ALA A 118 23.26 7.51 6.34
N ALA A 119 22.38 6.90 7.09
CA ALA A 119 21.64 7.61 8.14
C ALA A 119 22.49 7.77 9.39
#